data_e94d6dcfa30d63fe9541ba02cd8e981e
#
_entry.id   e94d6dcfa30d63fe9541ba02cd8e981e
#
_cell.length_a   1.000
_cell.length_b   1.000
_cell.length_c   1.000
_cell.angle_alpha   90.00
_cell.angle_beta   90.00
_cell.angle_gamma   90.00
#
_symmetry.space_group_name_H-M   'P 1'
#
loop_
_entity.id
_entity.type
_entity.pdbx_description
1 polymer ?
#
loop_
_entity_poly.entity_id
_entity_poly.type
_entity_poly.pdbx_seq_one_letter_code
_entity_poly.pdbx_strand_id
1 'polypeptide(L)'
;MPHIVLTNVSDFNSFYNKFKKEVLIIKNEKDQTNTIIRFEEIFSNQLKNIILIKTIVIENTNQPQTYYIMAMKKNNQITIRLDPLTDPKNKTDAVKISLANIAKQYKKIDPAISIGKTNLEQYLL
;
A
#
# COMPACT_ATOMS: atom_id res chain seq x y z
N MET A 1 -9.13 11.39 0.77
CA MET A 1 -8.07 10.52 1.28
C MET A 1 -8.10 9.17 0.58
N PRO A 2 -6.99 8.74 -0.05
CA PRO A 2 -6.94 7.40 -0.63
C PRO A 2 -7.09 6.34 0.47
N HIS A 3 -7.93 5.35 0.22
CA HIS A 3 -8.13 4.26 1.19
C HIS A 3 -8.70 3.01 0.53
N ILE A 4 -8.43 1.87 1.13
CA ILE A 4 -8.97 0.58 0.69
C ILE A 4 -9.36 -0.19 1.95
N VAL A 5 -10.58 -0.70 1.98
CA VAL A 5 -11.03 -1.60 3.03
C VAL A 5 -11.08 -3.02 2.48
N LEU A 6 -10.39 -3.92 3.16
CA LEU A 6 -10.43 -5.36 2.85
C LEU A 6 -11.31 -6.05 3.88
N THR A 7 -12.15 -6.95 3.41
CA THR A 7 -13.08 -7.71 4.27
C THR A 7 -12.75 -9.20 4.24
N ASN A 8 -13.30 -9.93 5.19
CA ASN A 8 -13.10 -11.39 5.29
C ASN A 8 -11.63 -11.76 5.51
N VAL A 9 -10.95 -10.99 6.37
CA VAL A 9 -9.53 -11.21 6.67
C VAL A 9 -9.42 -12.11 7.89
N SER A 10 -8.80 -13.28 7.73
CA SER A 10 -8.61 -14.24 8.83
C SER A 10 -7.23 -14.15 9.47
N ASP A 11 -6.21 -13.73 8.71
CA ASP A 11 -4.83 -13.65 9.23
C ASP A 11 -4.17 -12.35 8.77
N PHE A 12 -4.30 -11.34 9.63
CA PHE A 12 -3.72 -10.02 9.37
C PHE A 12 -2.19 -10.07 9.33
N ASN A 13 -1.58 -10.87 10.20
CA ASN A 13 -0.13 -10.85 10.38
C ASN A 13 0.63 -11.68 9.34
N SER A 14 -0.05 -12.46 8.52
CA SER A 14 0.65 -13.22 7.48
C SER A 14 1.38 -12.30 6.49
N PHE A 15 0.82 -11.13 6.20
CA PHE A 15 1.49 -10.15 5.36
C PHE A 15 2.79 -9.67 6.00
N TYR A 16 2.75 -9.35 7.30
CA TYR A 16 3.95 -8.93 8.03
C TYR A 16 5.04 -10.00 7.98
N ASN A 17 4.66 -11.24 8.22
CA ASN A 17 5.61 -12.35 8.27
C ASN A 17 6.21 -12.69 6.90
N LYS A 18 5.49 -12.42 5.82
CA LYS A 18 5.92 -12.71 4.46
C LYS A 18 6.50 -11.50 3.73
N PHE A 19 6.58 -10.37 4.40
CA PHE A 19 7.05 -9.14 3.77
C PHE A 19 8.49 -9.29 3.29
N LYS A 20 8.74 -8.80 2.08
CA LYS A 20 10.08 -8.66 1.52
C LYS A 20 10.21 -7.28 0.90
N LYS A 21 11.40 -6.72 0.97
CA LYS A 21 11.67 -5.47 0.26
C LYS A 21 11.38 -5.68 -1.22
N GLU A 22 10.61 -4.77 -1.79
CA GLU A 22 10.19 -4.86 -3.18
C GLU A 22 10.40 -3.54 -3.89
N VAL A 23 10.71 -3.63 -5.18
CA VAL A 23 10.79 -2.46 -6.05
C VAL A 23 9.87 -2.70 -7.22
N LEU A 24 8.93 -1.78 -7.44
CA LEU A 24 8.07 -1.80 -8.61
C LEU A 24 8.57 -0.73 -9.57
N ILE A 25 8.74 -1.11 -10.83
CA ILE A 25 9.11 -0.17 -11.88
C ILE A 25 7.97 -0.09 -12.86
N ILE A 26 7.40 1.12 -13.00
CA ILE A 26 6.30 1.38 -13.93
C ILE A 26 6.85 2.22 -15.05
N LYS A 27 6.84 1.68 -16.25
CA LYS A 27 7.28 2.41 -17.44
C LYS A 27 6.14 3.26 -17.99
N ASN A 28 6.43 4.54 -18.19
CA ASN A 28 5.50 5.43 -18.86
C ASN A 28 5.88 5.50 -20.33
N GLU A 29 5.05 4.90 -21.19
CA GLU A 29 5.34 4.80 -22.61
C GLU A 29 5.31 6.14 -23.34
N LYS A 30 4.56 7.12 -22.86
CA LYS A 30 4.40 8.40 -23.52
C LYS A 30 5.66 9.25 -23.47
N ASP A 31 6.36 9.27 -22.34
CA ASP A 31 7.55 10.10 -22.15
C ASP A 31 8.82 9.29 -21.88
N GLN A 32 8.71 7.96 -21.96
CA GLN A 32 9.82 7.02 -21.75
C GLN A 32 10.48 7.15 -20.38
N THR A 33 9.73 7.64 -19.38
CA THR A 33 10.21 7.75 -18.01
C THR A 33 9.77 6.54 -17.20
N ASN A 34 10.46 6.31 -16.09
CA ASN A 34 10.11 5.25 -15.15
C ASN A 34 9.65 5.86 -13.84
N THR A 35 8.58 5.30 -13.29
CA THR A 35 8.17 5.55 -11.91
C THR A 35 8.63 4.38 -11.07
N ILE A 36 9.31 4.65 -9.97
CA ILE A 36 9.84 3.64 -9.08
C ILE A 36 9.10 3.72 -7.75
N ILE A 37 8.57 2.60 -7.29
CA ILE A 37 7.93 2.46 -5.98
C ILE A 37 8.74 1.44 -5.19
N ARG A 38 9.25 1.84 -4.02
CA ARG A 38 10.06 0.97 -3.18
C ARG A 38 9.38 0.76 -1.85
N PHE A 39 9.15 -0.50 -1.49
CA PHE A 39 8.69 -0.88 -0.15
C PHE A 39 9.91 -1.29 0.65
N GLU A 40 10.32 -0.44 1.59
CA GLU A 40 11.63 -0.55 2.26
C GLU A 40 11.61 -1.33 3.56
N GLU A 41 10.61 -1.10 4.40
CA GLU A 41 10.55 -1.66 5.72
C GLU A 41 9.11 -1.83 6.17
N ILE A 42 8.91 -2.74 7.12
CA ILE A 42 7.61 -2.97 7.72
C ILE A 42 7.75 -2.96 9.24
N PHE A 43 6.77 -2.39 9.91
CA PHE A 43 6.71 -2.28 11.37
C PHE A 43 5.34 -2.73 11.85
N SER A 44 5.30 -3.33 13.03
CA SER A 44 4.05 -3.72 13.68
C SER A 44 4.06 -3.24 15.13
N ASN A 45 2.88 -2.87 15.63
CA ASN A 45 2.73 -2.54 17.04
C ASN A 45 2.66 -3.83 17.89
N GLN A 46 2.75 -3.69 19.21
CA GLN A 46 2.72 -4.84 20.13
C GLN A 46 1.40 -5.62 20.06
N LEU A 47 0.29 -4.93 19.87
CA LEU A 47 -1.02 -5.57 19.75
C LEU A 47 -1.22 -6.28 18.43
N LYS A 48 -0.30 -6.10 17.48
CA LYS A 48 -0.33 -6.71 16.15
C LYS A 48 -1.62 -6.44 15.40
N ASN A 49 -2.15 -5.23 15.53
CA ASN A 49 -3.35 -4.78 14.82
C ASN A 49 -3.08 -3.57 13.92
N ILE A 50 -1.84 -3.06 13.91
CA ILE A 50 -1.42 -1.96 13.03
C ILE A 50 -0.07 -2.33 12.42
N ILE A 51 0.01 -2.18 11.10
CA ILE A 51 1.24 -2.37 10.34
C ILE A 51 1.54 -1.07 9.61
N LEU A 52 2.80 -0.63 9.63
CA LEU A 52 3.29 0.51 8.89
C LEU A 52 4.31 0.03 7.86
N ILE A 53 4.17 0.46 6.62
CA ILE A 53 5.08 0.09 5.54
C ILE A 53 5.75 1.35 5.01
N LYS A 54 7.07 1.43 5.20
CA LYS A 54 7.85 2.55 4.68
C LYS A 54 7.93 2.45 3.16
N THR A 55 7.47 3.49 2.48
CA THR A 55 7.35 3.51 1.03
C THR A 55 8.03 4.74 0.46
N ILE A 56 8.77 4.57 -0.62
CA ILE A 56 9.42 5.65 -1.34
C ILE A 56 8.94 5.62 -2.78
N VAL A 57 8.47 6.76 -3.27
CA VAL A 57 8.04 6.93 -4.65
C VAL A 57 8.97 7.92 -5.35
N ILE A 58 9.53 7.51 -6.48
CA ILE A 58 10.42 8.33 -7.29
C ILE A 58 9.78 8.49 -8.65
N GLU A 59 9.37 9.71 -8.96
CA GLU A 59 8.77 10.08 -10.24
C GLU A 59 9.66 11.08 -10.96
N ASN A 60 9.65 11.05 -12.29
CA ASN A 60 10.60 11.80 -13.11
C ASN A 60 10.58 13.31 -12.88
N THR A 61 9.40 13.89 -12.64
CA THR A 61 9.23 15.34 -12.55
C THR A 61 9.12 15.86 -11.12
N ASN A 62 9.08 14.97 -10.15
CA ASN A 62 8.84 15.34 -8.75
C ASN A 62 10.01 14.92 -7.87
N GLN A 63 10.17 15.62 -6.75
CA GLN A 63 11.09 15.17 -5.71
C GLN A 63 10.61 13.82 -5.15
N PRO A 64 11.53 12.92 -4.80
CA PRO A 64 11.13 11.66 -4.16
C PRO A 64 10.29 11.92 -2.91
N GLN A 65 9.26 11.11 -2.73
CA GLN A 65 8.40 11.19 -1.56
C GLN A 65 8.55 9.94 -0.70
N THR A 66 8.78 10.12 0.58
CA THR A 66 8.82 9.04 1.56
C THR A 66 7.63 9.19 2.50
N TYR A 67 6.90 8.10 2.66
CA TYR A 67 5.72 8.08 3.51
C TYR A 67 5.47 6.67 4.03
N TYR A 68 4.57 6.54 4.98
CA TYR A 68 4.17 5.24 5.52
C TYR A 68 2.74 4.93 5.09
N ILE A 69 2.55 3.70 4.62
CA ILE A 69 1.22 3.13 4.39
C ILE A 69 0.83 2.41 5.67
N MET A 70 -0.37 2.67 6.16
CA MET A 70 -0.89 2.08 7.37
C MET A 70 -1.96 1.05 7.03
N ALA A 71 -1.82 -0.16 7.59
CA ALA A 71 -2.86 -1.18 7.54
C ALA A 71 -3.33 -1.42 8.97
N MET A 72 -4.62 -1.17 9.21
CA MET A 72 -5.22 -1.31 10.53
C MET A 72 -6.28 -2.40 10.53
N LYS A 73 -6.16 -3.32 11.48
CA LYS A 73 -7.14 -4.39 11.66
C LYS A 73 -8.22 -3.96 12.65
N LYS A 74 -9.46 -4.20 12.29
CA LYS A 74 -10.59 -4.10 13.22
C LYS A 74 -11.54 -5.25 12.89
N ASN A 75 -11.73 -6.15 13.86
CA ASN A 75 -12.48 -7.39 13.63
C ASN A 75 -11.86 -8.19 12.48
N ASN A 76 -12.63 -8.54 11.45
CA ASN A 76 -12.13 -9.25 10.27
C ASN A 76 -11.91 -8.34 9.07
N GLN A 77 -11.70 -7.04 9.30
CA GLN A 77 -11.45 -6.05 8.26
C GLN A 77 -10.08 -5.42 8.42
N ILE A 78 -9.52 -4.98 7.30
CA ILE A 78 -8.29 -4.19 7.28
C ILE A 78 -8.60 -2.90 6.52
N THR A 79 -8.19 -1.76 7.08
CA THR A 79 -8.21 -0.48 6.36
C THR A 79 -6.78 -0.12 5.98
N ILE A 80 -6.54 0.05 4.70
CA ILE A 80 -5.25 0.48 4.16
C ILE A 80 -5.37 1.94 3.77
N ARG A 81 -4.50 2.78 4.32
CA ARG A 81 -4.50 4.22 4.05
C ARG A 81 -3.10 4.81 4.28
N LEU A 82 -2.95 6.07 3.94
CA LEU A 82 -1.71 6.80 4.25
C LEU A 82 -1.68 7.15 5.74
N ASP A 83 -0.49 7.04 6.34
CA ASP A 83 -0.28 7.50 7.70
C ASP A 83 -0.34 9.03 7.72
N PRO A 84 -1.23 9.65 8.51
CA PRO A 84 -1.36 11.11 8.52
C PRO A 84 -0.10 11.87 8.94
N LEU A 85 0.76 11.26 9.75
CA LEU A 85 2.00 11.90 10.21
C LEU A 85 3.06 12.01 9.12
N THR A 86 2.96 11.18 8.09
CA THR A 86 3.92 11.15 6.99
C THR A 86 3.24 11.40 5.65
N ASP A 87 2.08 12.05 5.67
CA ASP A 87 1.24 12.26 4.50
C ASP A 87 2.03 12.90 3.35
N PRO A 88 2.09 12.25 2.18
CA PRO A 88 2.83 12.81 1.05
C PRO A 88 2.16 14.08 0.54
N LYS A 89 2.99 15.07 0.17
CA LYS A 89 2.52 16.35 -0.36
C LYS A 89 1.64 16.16 -1.59
N ASN A 90 2.07 15.27 -2.49
CA ASN A 90 1.39 15.03 -3.75
C ASN A 90 0.87 13.60 -3.77
N LYS A 91 -0.46 13.45 -3.83
CA LYS A 91 -1.09 12.14 -3.91
C LYS A 91 -1.26 11.74 -5.37
N THR A 92 -0.11 11.42 -5.98
CA THR A 92 -0.01 11.06 -7.39
C THR A 92 -0.55 9.65 -7.65
N ASP A 93 -0.63 9.28 -8.92
CA ASP A 93 -1.01 7.92 -9.31
C ASP A 93 -0.07 6.88 -8.69
N ALA A 94 1.23 7.18 -8.61
CA ALA A 94 2.19 6.27 -8.01
C ALA A 94 1.90 6.02 -6.54
N VAL A 95 1.53 7.05 -5.78
CA VAL A 95 1.14 6.90 -4.37
C VAL A 95 -0.10 6.01 -4.26
N LYS A 96 -1.09 6.22 -5.12
CA LYS A 96 -2.31 5.41 -5.14
C LYS A 96 -2.03 3.96 -5.54
N ILE A 97 -1.15 3.75 -6.51
CA ILE A 97 -0.73 2.41 -6.93
C ILE A 97 -0.02 1.68 -5.79
N SER A 98 0.77 2.39 -4.98
CA SER A 98 1.44 1.75 -3.85
C SER A 98 0.44 1.19 -2.83
N LEU A 99 -0.62 1.94 -2.53
CA LEU A 99 -1.69 1.46 -1.66
C LEU A 99 -2.41 0.25 -2.25
N ALA A 100 -2.76 0.34 -3.54
CA ALA A 100 -3.43 -0.75 -4.24
C ALA A 100 -2.57 -2.02 -4.27
N ASN A 101 -1.25 -1.87 -4.41
CA ASN A 101 -0.34 -3.00 -4.42
C ASN A 101 -0.35 -3.76 -3.09
N ILE A 102 -0.41 -3.04 -1.97
CA ILE A 102 -0.48 -3.69 -0.65
C ILE A 102 -1.78 -4.51 -0.55
N ALA A 103 -2.91 -3.96 -1.01
CA ALA A 103 -4.18 -4.68 -1.03
C ALA A 103 -4.10 -5.94 -1.89
N LYS A 104 -3.47 -5.85 -3.06
CA LYS A 104 -3.28 -6.99 -3.96
C LYS A 104 -2.40 -8.07 -3.32
N GLN A 105 -1.38 -7.68 -2.57
CA GLN A 105 -0.53 -8.64 -1.87
C GLN A 105 -1.29 -9.38 -0.78
N TYR A 106 -2.14 -8.69 -0.01
CA TYR A 106 -3.01 -9.35 0.96
C TYR A 106 -3.92 -10.38 0.29
N LYS A 107 -4.54 -9.99 -0.81
CA LYS A 107 -5.46 -10.87 -1.54
C LYS A 107 -4.72 -12.07 -2.15
N LYS A 108 -3.49 -11.89 -2.56
CA LYS A 108 -2.66 -12.98 -3.09
C LYS A 108 -2.32 -14.02 -2.02
N ILE A 109 -2.05 -13.55 -0.80
CA ILE A 109 -1.77 -14.42 0.34
C ILE A 109 -3.03 -15.18 0.76
N ASP A 110 -4.17 -14.51 0.76
CA ASP A 110 -5.46 -15.09 1.15
C ASP A 110 -6.53 -14.73 0.10
N PRO A 111 -6.78 -15.60 -0.87
CA PRO A 111 -7.78 -15.34 -1.92
C PRO A 111 -9.22 -15.17 -1.41
N ALA A 112 -9.51 -15.56 -0.18
CA ALA A 112 -10.84 -15.36 0.42
C ALA A 112 -11.10 -13.91 0.79
N ILE A 113 -10.07 -13.06 0.85
CA ILE A 113 -10.21 -11.64 1.14
C ILE A 113 -10.98 -10.96 0.00
N SER A 114 -11.95 -10.12 0.37
CA SER A 114 -12.72 -9.34 -0.58
C SER A 114 -12.40 -7.85 -0.43
N ILE A 115 -12.52 -7.11 -1.53
CA ILE A 115 -12.34 -5.66 -1.51
C ILE A 115 -13.69 -5.03 -1.15
N GLY A 116 -13.68 -4.26 -0.06
CA GLY A 116 -14.84 -3.51 0.41
C GLY A 116 -14.84 -2.08 -0.12
N LYS A 117 -15.11 -1.12 0.77
CA LYS A 117 -15.13 0.30 0.38
C LYS A 117 -13.75 0.78 -0.03
N THR A 118 -13.68 1.49 -1.16
CA THR A 118 -12.44 2.08 -1.63
C THR A 118 -12.75 3.22 -2.60
N ASN A 119 -11.86 4.20 -2.67
CA ASN A 119 -11.85 5.20 -3.72
C ASN A 119 -10.71 4.99 -4.72
N LEU A 120 -10.11 3.79 -4.71
CA LEU A 120 -8.98 3.43 -5.57
C LEU A 120 -9.32 2.27 -6.51
N GLU A 121 -10.59 2.13 -6.88
CA GLU A 121 -11.08 1.00 -7.68
C GLU A 121 -10.29 0.80 -8.98
N GLN A 122 -9.97 1.88 -9.67
CA GLN A 122 -9.26 1.81 -10.95
C GLN A 122 -7.85 1.24 -10.84
N TYR A 123 -7.25 1.29 -9.65
CA TYR A 123 -5.91 0.76 -9.41
C TYR A 123 -5.91 -0.69 -8.95
N LEU A 124 -7.09 -1.25 -8.68
CA LEU A 124 -7.24 -2.62 -8.19
C LEU A 124 -7.60 -3.63 -9.28
N LEU A 125 -7.73 -3.19 -10.49
CA LEU A 125 -8.05 -4.04 -11.65
C LEU A 125 -6.85 -4.89 -12.07
#